data_12a92f2cb8e24553800718e666aa82b0
#
_entry.id   12a92f2cb8e24553800718e666aa82b0
#
_cell.length_a   1.000
_cell.length_b   1.000
_cell.length_c   1.000
_cell.angle_alpha   90.00
_cell.angle_beta   90.00
_cell.angle_gamma   90.00
#
_symmetry.space_group_name_H-M   'P 1'
#
loop_
_entity.id
_entity.type
_entity.pdbx_description
1 polymer ?
#
loop_
_entity_poly.entity_id
_entity_poly.type
_entity_poly.pdbx_seq_one_letter_code
_entity_poly.pdbx_strand_id
1 'polypeptide(L)'
;MTKITKVEIHEFTFDAVNLGNMTGADSVGAVGYSKGSISEVAKFAVVIETEDGCRGEYVTHWCGTPSTCAQAKMLAPKLIERDAEHREGIYDDMKRELRQFDHMGQGPLDIALWDWAGKQLGCSVSTLLGGYRKRLPAYASTYHGDRSGGLDSKEAFADFAEQCYDLGYRAFKVHGWNDGDAREEAANVLHVAKQVGDKMTLMLDPACELRTFADAVYVGHACDEGGYFWYEDPY
;
A
#
# COMPACT_ATOMS: atom_id res chain seq x y z
N MET A 1 -22.24 16.61 20.30
CA MET A 1 -22.86 15.56 19.47
C MET A 1 -23.03 16.15 18.09
N THR A 2 -22.31 15.66 17.10
CA THR A 2 -22.32 16.19 15.75
C THR A 2 -22.69 15.05 14.79
N LYS A 3 -23.92 15.09 14.28
CA LYS A 3 -24.49 13.98 13.52
C LYS A 3 -23.96 13.93 12.10
N ILE A 4 -23.64 12.72 11.63
CA ILE A 4 -23.35 12.45 10.24
C ILE A 4 -24.65 12.52 9.44
N THR A 5 -24.72 13.43 8.48
CA THR A 5 -25.91 13.66 7.65
C THR A 5 -25.75 13.08 6.26
N LYS A 6 -24.50 12.87 5.79
CA LYS A 6 -24.22 12.40 4.44
C LYS A 6 -22.94 11.60 4.39
N VAL A 7 -22.95 10.52 3.59
CA VAL A 7 -21.74 9.77 3.19
C VAL A 7 -21.82 9.58 1.68
N GLU A 8 -20.82 10.08 0.98
CA GLU A 8 -20.70 9.95 -0.48
C GLU A 8 -19.52 9.06 -0.82
N ILE A 9 -19.68 8.23 -1.85
CA ILE A 9 -18.64 7.39 -2.42
C ILE A 9 -18.57 7.68 -3.91
N HIS A 10 -17.45 8.25 -4.36
CA HIS A 10 -17.22 8.67 -5.74
C HIS A 10 -16.17 7.76 -6.37
N GLU A 11 -16.59 6.88 -7.27
CA GLU A 11 -15.70 6.02 -8.04
C GLU A 11 -15.15 6.78 -9.26
N PHE A 12 -13.88 6.60 -9.55
CA PHE A 12 -13.21 7.19 -10.72
C PHE A 12 -12.03 6.33 -11.17
N THR A 13 -11.62 6.53 -12.41
CA THR A 13 -10.42 5.93 -12.99
C THR A 13 -9.45 6.98 -13.47
N PHE A 14 -8.19 6.61 -13.59
CA PHE A 14 -7.15 7.44 -14.19
C PHE A 14 -6.08 6.56 -14.83
N ASP A 15 -5.37 7.13 -15.80
CA ASP A 15 -4.27 6.45 -16.47
C ASP A 15 -2.99 6.54 -15.64
N ALA A 16 -2.42 5.38 -15.29
CA ALA A 16 -1.11 5.26 -14.67
C ALA A 16 -0.06 4.94 -15.74
N VAL A 17 0.95 5.80 -15.84
CA VAL A 17 2.04 5.65 -16.82
C VAL A 17 3.16 4.80 -16.24
N ASN A 18 3.76 3.94 -17.08
CA ASN A 18 4.81 2.98 -16.71
C ASN A 18 4.37 1.90 -15.70
N LEU A 19 3.08 1.72 -15.51
CA LEU A 19 2.51 0.62 -14.77
C LEU A 19 1.81 -0.33 -15.75
N GLY A 20 2.30 -1.56 -15.84
CA GLY A 20 1.69 -2.63 -16.62
C GLY A 20 0.90 -3.58 -15.73
N ASN A 21 -0.23 -4.07 -16.23
CA ASN A 21 -0.83 -5.26 -15.64
C ASN A 21 0.07 -6.43 -16.02
N MET A 22 0.60 -7.10 -15.02
CA MET A 22 1.41 -8.29 -15.26
C MET A 22 0.52 -9.38 -15.82
N THR A 23 0.88 -9.86 -17.00
CA THR A 23 0.16 -10.94 -17.69
C THR A 23 0.84 -12.28 -17.39
N GLY A 24 0.13 -13.14 -16.73
CA GLY A 24 0.54 -14.52 -16.48
C GLY A 24 -0.54 -15.25 -15.68
N ALA A 25 -0.56 -16.56 -15.78
CA ALA A 25 -1.54 -17.39 -15.06
C ALA A 25 -1.46 -17.23 -13.54
N ASP A 26 -0.38 -16.69 -13.04
CA ASP A 26 -0.07 -16.56 -11.61
C ASP A 26 -0.21 -15.13 -11.09
N SER A 27 -0.46 -14.13 -11.95
CA SER A 27 -0.54 -12.73 -11.56
C SER A 27 -1.99 -12.28 -11.34
N VAL A 28 -2.55 -12.56 -10.18
CA VAL A 28 -3.90 -12.08 -9.83
C VAL A 28 -3.81 -10.59 -9.43
N GLY A 29 -3.92 -9.72 -10.43
CA GLY A 29 -4.02 -8.28 -10.20
C GLY A 29 -2.72 -7.59 -9.79
N ALA A 30 -1.58 -8.25 -9.95
CA ALA A 30 -0.29 -7.64 -9.69
C ALA A 30 0.03 -6.57 -10.74
N VAL A 31 0.62 -5.47 -10.28
CA VAL A 31 1.03 -4.35 -11.12
C VAL A 31 2.55 -4.26 -11.07
N GLY A 32 3.19 -4.35 -12.22
CA GLY A 32 4.63 -4.26 -12.38
C GLY A 32 5.06 -2.96 -13.07
N TYR A 33 6.34 -2.64 -12.94
CA TYR A 33 6.93 -1.58 -13.75
C TYR A 33 7.05 -2.05 -15.21
N SER A 34 6.43 -1.32 -16.10
CA SER A 34 6.50 -1.57 -17.55
C SER A 34 6.65 -0.25 -18.29
N LYS A 35 7.86 0.02 -18.76
CA LYS A 35 8.22 1.30 -19.38
C LYS A 35 7.34 1.60 -20.62
N GLY A 36 6.69 2.75 -20.59
CA GLY A 36 5.84 3.23 -21.70
C GLY A 36 4.43 2.63 -21.70
N SER A 37 4.11 1.72 -20.80
CA SER A 37 2.73 1.22 -20.66
C SER A 37 1.82 2.26 -20.04
N ILE A 38 0.52 2.15 -20.33
CA ILE A 38 -0.54 2.92 -19.71
C ILE A 38 -1.57 1.91 -19.22
N SER A 39 -1.89 1.95 -17.92
CA SER A 39 -2.92 1.11 -17.31
C SER A 39 -3.97 1.98 -16.66
N GLU A 40 -5.23 1.69 -16.93
CA GLU A 40 -6.34 2.33 -16.21
C GLU A 40 -6.40 1.77 -14.78
N VAL A 41 -6.36 2.66 -13.82
CA VAL A 41 -6.39 2.35 -12.39
C VAL A 41 -7.66 2.94 -11.77
N ALA A 42 -8.42 2.10 -11.06
CA ALA A 42 -9.63 2.50 -10.37
C ALA A 42 -9.33 2.91 -8.92
N LYS A 43 -9.97 3.98 -8.48
CA LYS A 43 -10.01 4.44 -7.08
C LYS A 43 -11.40 4.90 -6.72
N PHE A 44 -11.62 5.19 -5.45
CA PHE A 44 -12.79 5.96 -5.02
C PHE A 44 -12.42 6.96 -3.93
N ALA A 45 -13.21 8.02 -3.84
CA ALA A 45 -13.17 8.97 -2.75
C ALA A 45 -14.35 8.75 -1.82
N VAL A 46 -14.11 8.97 -0.53
CA VAL A 46 -15.15 9.03 0.50
C VAL A 46 -15.27 10.45 1.01
N VAL A 47 -16.50 10.95 1.13
CA VAL A 47 -16.81 12.22 1.78
C VAL A 47 -17.86 11.96 2.86
N ILE A 48 -17.56 12.32 4.10
CA ILE A 48 -18.49 12.29 5.23
C ILE A 48 -18.81 13.73 5.62
N GLU A 49 -20.09 14.09 5.65
CA GLU A 49 -20.54 15.42 6.03
C GLU A 49 -21.41 15.33 7.29
N THR A 50 -21.21 16.27 8.19
CA THR A 50 -21.99 16.40 9.43
C THR A 50 -22.96 17.57 9.37
N GLU A 51 -23.93 17.62 10.30
CA GLU A 51 -25.00 18.59 10.35
C GLU A 51 -24.56 20.07 10.43
N ASP A 52 -23.34 20.32 10.89
CA ASP A 52 -22.68 21.61 10.92
C ASP A 52 -21.97 21.99 9.61
N GLY A 53 -22.01 21.10 8.60
CA GLY A 53 -21.39 21.27 7.29
C GLY A 53 -19.90 20.95 7.25
N CYS A 54 -19.29 20.47 8.34
CA CYS A 54 -17.90 19.99 8.32
C CYS A 54 -17.79 18.70 7.50
N ARG A 55 -16.70 18.57 6.71
CA ARG A 55 -16.47 17.43 5.83
C ARG A 55 -15.15 16.75 6.15
N GLY A 56 -15.19 15.42 6.27
CA GLY A 56 -14.02 14.56 6.25
C GLY A 56 -13.91 13.82 4.92
N GLU A 57 -12.72 13.72 4.38
CA GLU A 57 -12.48 13.23 3.01
C GLU A 57 -11.29 12.30 2.95
N TYR A 58 -11.37 11.30 2.08
CA TYR A 58 -10.27 10.40 1.80
C TYR A 58 -10.34 9.85 0.37
N VAL A 59 -9.20 9.77 -0.30
CA VAL A 59 -9.06 9.07 -1.58
C VAL A 59 -8.28 7.78 -1.35
N THR A 60 -8.85 6.66 -1.79
CA THR A 60 -8.31 5.33 -1.52
C THR A 60 -7.01 5.03 -2.27
N HIS A 61 -6.27 4.03 -1.76
CA HIS A 61 -5.28 3.33 -2.56
C HIS A 61 -5.98 2.55 -3.68
N TRP A 62 -5.27 2.21 -4.74
CA TRP A 62 -5.85 1.48 -5.90
C TRP A 62 -6.00 -0.03 -5.67
N CYS A 63 -5.24 -0.62 -4.72
CA CYS A 63 -5.32 -2.05 -4.42
C CYS A 63 -6.69 -2.44 -3.87
N GLY A 64 -7.26 -3.51 -4.41
CA GLY A 64 -8.51 -4.08 -3.93
C GLY A 64 -9.73 -3.17 -4.08
N THR A 65 -9.68 -2.15 -4.95
CA THR A 65 -10.74 -1.14 -5.11
C THR A 65 -12.14 -1.74 -5.22
N PRO A 66 -12.43 -2.77 -6.03
CA PRO A 66 -13.79 -3.28 -6.15
C PRO A 66 -14.35 -3.84 -4.83
N SER A 67 -13.60 -4.65 -4.11
CA SER A 67 -14.03 -5.22 -2.82
C SER A 67 -14.12 -4.16 -1.74
N THR A 68 -13.13 -3.29 -1.65
CA THR A 68 -13.07 -2.18 -0.69
C THR A 68 -14.25 -1.23 -0.90
N CYS A 69 -14.56 -0.86 -2.14
CA CYS A 69 -15.67 0.00 -2.48
C CYS A 69 -17.03 -0.66 -2.16
N ALA A 70 -17.20 -1.93 -2.48
CA ALA A 70 -18.42 -2.67 -2.14
C ALA A 70 -18.66 -2.71 -0.63
N GLN A 71 -17.64 -3.00 0.17
CA GLN A 71 -17.74 -3.00 1.63
C GLN A 71 -18.01 -1.59 2.18
N ALA A 72 -17.35 -0.55 1.67
CA ALA A 72 -17.62 0.83 2.06
C ALA A 72 -19.08 1.21 1.78
N LYS A 73 -19.63 0.81 0.64
CA LYS A 73 -21.06 1.00 0.30
C LYS A 73 -22.01 0.24 1.23
N MET A 74 -21.63 -0.93 1.74
CA MET A 74 -22.41 -1.66 2.74
C MET A 74 -22.44 -0.92 4.09
N LEU A 75 -21.33 -0.31 4.48
CA LEU A 75 -21.17 0.37 5.76
C LEU A 75 -21.76 1.80 5.77
N ALA A 76 -21.63 2.53 4.67
CA ALA A 76 -22.00 3.96 4.58
C ALA A 76 -23.40 4.29 5.12
N PRO A 77 -24.48 3.55 4.82
CA PRO A 77 -25.81 3.82 5.37
C PRO A 77 -25.90 3.71 6.89
N LYS A 78 -25.01 2.93 7.50
CA LYS A 78 -25.00 2.68 8.95
C LYS A 78 -24.33 3.80 9.76
N LEU A 79 -23.65 4.72 9.06
CA LEU A 79 -23.00 5.88 9.66
C LEU A 79 -23.99 7.07 9.79
N ILE A 80 -25.05 7.10 8.98
CA ILE A 80 -26.03 8.19 8.99
C ILE A 80 -26.69 8.29 10.37
N GLU A 81 -26.90 9.50 10.87
CA GLU A 81 -27.40 9.85 12.22
C GLU A 81 -26.48 9.46 13.39
N ARG A 82 -25.32 8.83 13.12
CA ARG A 82 -24.32 8.58 14.16
C ARG A 82 -23.62 9.88 14.57
N ASP A 83 -23.21 9.93 15.80
CA ASP A 83 -22.35 10.99 16.31
C ASP A 83 -20.91 10.79 15.83
N ALA A 84 -20.43 11.70 14.99
CA ALA A 84 -19.09 11.64 14.41
C ALA A 84 -17.95 11.74 15.45
N GLU A 85 -18.24 12.26 16.65
CA GLU A 85 -17.27 12.31 17.75
C GLU A 85 -16.96 10.93 18.32
N HIS A 86 -17.91 9.98 18.25
CA HIS A 86 -17.80 8.63 18.75
C HIS A 86 -17.10 7.66 17.78
N ARG A 87 -15.97 8.09 17.22
CA ARG A 87 -15.23 7.34 16.18
C ARG A 87 -14.90 5.90 16.55
N GLU A 88 -14.44 5.67 17.79
CA GLU A 88 -14.10 4.32 18.28
C GLU A 88 -15.32 3.38 18.28
N GLY A 89 -16.49 3.88 18.68
CA GLY A 89 -17.73 3.11 18.63
C GLY A 89 -18.19 2.83 17.19
N ILE A 90 -17.99 3.79 16.28
CA ILE A 90 -18.26 3.59 14.85
C ILE A 90 -17.29 2.55 14.28
N TYR A 91 -16.01 2.64 14.63
CA TYR A 91 -14.98 1.67 14.20
C TYR A 91 -15.35 0.24 14.62
N ASP A 92 -15.71 0.04 15.89
CA ASP A 92 -16.10 -1.28 16.41
C ASP A 92 -17.35 -1.84 15.71
N ASP A 93 -18.35 -0.99 15.46
CA ASP A 93 -19.55 -1.41 14.76
C ASP A 93 -19.27 -1.76 13.29
N MET A 94 -18.47 -1.00 12.57
CA MET A 94 -18.02 -1.33 11.21
C MET A 94 -17.29 -2.67 11.18
N LYS A 95 -16.39 -2.90 12.14
CA LYS A 95 -15.66 -4.16 12.28
C LYS A 95 -16.60 -5.35 12.51
N ARG A 96 -17.64 -5.19 13.34
CA ARG A 96 -18.65 -6.23 13.56
C ARG A 96 -19.49 -6.53 12.34
N GLU A 97 -19.85 -5.51 11.57
CA GLU A 97 -20.60 -5.68 10.32
C GLU A 97 -19.80 -6.49 9.28
N LEU A 98 -18.49 -6.29 9.22
CA LEU A 98 -17.59 -6.99 8.32
C LEU A 98 -17.02 -8.30 8.88
N ARG A 99 -17.50 -8.80 10.01
CA ARG A 99 -16.91 -9.98 10.71
C ARG A 99 -16.82 -11.27 9.89
N GLN A 100 -17.58 -11.37 8.78
CA GLN A 100 -17.57 -12.52 7.87
C GLN A 100 -16.78 -12.24 6.57
N PHE A 101 -16.17 -11.07 6.47
CA PHE A 101 -15.38 -10.59 5.34
C PHE A 101 -14.02 -10.14 5.84
N ASP A 102 -13.14 -9.75 4.91
CA ASP A 102 -12.01 -8.90 5.29
C ASP A 102 -12.53 -7.48 5.66
N HIS A 103 -11.65 -6.61 6.18
CA HIS A 103 -12.04 -5.30 6.68
C HIS A 103 -11.58 -4.14 5.80
N MET A 104 -11.30 -4.37 4.53
CA MET A 104 -10.73 -3.35 3.62
C MET A 104 -11.63 -2.12 3.48
N GLY A 105 -12.96 -2.31 3.44
CA GLY A 105 -13.91 -1.19 3.30
C GLY A 105 -14.09 -0.32 4.54
N GLN A 106 -13.63 -0.76 5.71
CA GLN A 106 -13.66 0.01 6.94
C GLN A 106 -12.67 1.18 6.91
N GLY A 107 -11.45 0.94 6.43
CA GLY A 107 -10.36 1.91 6.44
C GLY A 107 -10.71 3.26 5.79
N PRO A 108 -11.26 3.30 4.57
CA PRO A 108 -11.63 4.54 3.91
C PRO A 108 -12.62 5.42 4.70
N LEU A 109 -13.59 4.80 5.35
CA LEU A 109 -14.58 5.52 6.18
C LEU A 109 -13.96 6.02 7.47
N ASP A 110 -13.14 5.20 8.13
CA ASP A 110 -12.43 5.58 9.35
C ASP A 110 -11.45 6.73 9.11
N ILE A 111 -10.66 6.67 8.03
CA ILE A 111 -9.73 7.75 7.68
C ILE A 111 -10.49 9.06 7.38
N ALA A 112 -11.63 9.00 6.69
CA ALA A 112 -12.46 10.18 6.47
C ALA A 112 -13.01 10.76 7.78
N LEU A 113 -13.36 9.92 8.77
CA LEU A 113 -13.75 10.38 10.12
C LEU A 113 -12.59 11.02 10.89
N TRP A 114 -11.38 10.54 10.72
CA TRP A 114 -10.17 11.17 11.29
C TRP A 114 -9.87 12.51 10.64
N ASP A 115 -10.03 12.63 9.31
CA ASP A 115 -9.88 13.90 8.59
C ASP A 115 -10.94 14.92 9.04
N TRP A 116 -12.20 14.47 9.17
CA TRP A 116 -13.28 15.27 9.75
C TRP A 116 -12.89 15.80 11.15
N ALA A 117 -12.40 14.93 12.03
CA ALA A 117 -12.02 15.33 13.38
C ALA A 117 -10.87 16.35 13.39
N GLY A 118 -9.89 16.18 12.52
CA GLY A 118 -8.83 17.17 12.36
C GLY A 118 -9.34 18.54 11.92
N LYS A 119 -10.24 18.57 10.95
CA LYS A 119 -10.89 19.80 10.46
C LYS A 119 -11.77 20.44 11.54
N GLN A 120 -12.57 19.63 12.23
CA GLN A 120 -13.45 20.08 13.33
C GLN A 120 -12.66 20.72 14.49
N LEU A 121 -11.51 20.18 14.83
CA LEU A 121 -10.65 20.67 15.90
C LEU A 121 -9.58 21.68 15.43
N GLY A 122 -9.53 21.98 14.14
CA GLY A 122 -8.57 22.94 13.55
C GLY A 122 -7.12 22.47 13.67
N CYS A 123 -6.85 21.15 13.68
CA CYS A 123 -5.50 20.60 13.77
C CYS A 123 -5.30 19.41 12.85
N SER A 124 -4.04 19.05 12.58
CA SER A 124 -3.72 17.89 11.76
C SER A 124 -4.02 16.57 12.49
N VAL A 125 -4.35 15.52 11.74
CA VAL A 125 -4.48 14.15 12.29
C VAL A 125 -3.20 13.72 13.00
N SER A 126 -2.03 14.09 12.49
CA SER A 126 -0.75 13.87 13.18
C SER A 126 -0.72 14.48 14.59
N THR A 127 -1.29 15.67 14.76
CA THR A 127 -1.41 16.32 16.08
C THR A 127 -2.37 15.56 16.98
N LEU A 128 -3.51 15.12 16.46
CA LEU A 128 -4.48 14.30 17.20
C LEU A 128 -3.87 12.98 17.69
N LEU A 129 -2.96 12.41 16.92
CA LEU A 129 -2.20 11.20 17.26
C LEU A 129 -0.96 11.45 18.13
N GLY A 130 -0.80 12.66 18.66
CA GLY A 130 0.28 13.02 19.58
C GLY A 130 1.47 13.75 18.96
N GLY A 131 1.55 13.90 17.63
CA GLY A 131 2.48 14.80 16.92
C GLY A 131 3.97 14.60 17.19
N TYR A 132 4.40 13.39 17.58
CA TYR A 132 5.77 13.13 18.05
C TYR A 132 6.82 13.35 16.96
N ARG A 133 6.62 12.80 15.78
CA ARG A 133 7.59 12.90 14.68
C ARG A 133 7.14 13.90 13.62
N LYS A 134 8.01 14.85 13.29
CA LYS A 134 7.78 15.82 12.19
C LYS A 134 8.44 15.43 10.89
N ARG A 135 9.40 14.49 10.93
CA ARG A 135 10.08 13.91 9.78
C ARG A 135 10.18 12.41 9.99
N LEU A 136 9.91 11.66 8.95
CA LEU A 136 10.07 10.21 8.92
C LEU A 136 11.17 9.87 7.93
N PRO A 137 12.03 8.86 8.22
CA PRO A 137 12.88 8.29 7.20
C PRO A 137 12.01 7.65 6.12
N ALA A 138 12.43 7.76 4.88
CA ALA A 138 11.77 7.15 3.75
C ALA A 138 12.75 6.23 3.01
N TYR A 139 12.23 5.14 2.49
CA TYR A 139 12.94 4.30 1.55
C TYR A 139 12.36 4.45 0.13
N ALA A 140 13.18 4.25 -0.87
CA ALA A 140 12.70 4.03 -2.23
C ALA A 140 12.18 2.60 -2.34
N SER A 141 11.08 2.39 -3.04
CA SER A 141 10.50 1.07 -3.26
C SER A 141 10.22 0.87 -4.73
N THR A 142 10.48 -0.33 -5.24
CA THR A 142 10.05 -0.72 -6.57
C THR A 142 8.61 -1.25 -6.54
N TYR A 143 7.99 -1.34 -7.71
CA TYR A 143 6.97 -2.34 -8.00
C TYR A 143 7.64 -3.64 -8.44
N HIS A 144 6.86 -4.69 -8.72
CA HIS A 144 7.39 -5.92 -9.31
C HIS A 144 8.11 -5.62 -10.62
N GLY A 145 9.23 -6.30 -10.83
CA GLY A 145 9.97 -6.25 -12.07
C GLY A 145 9.20 -6.91 -13.20
N ASP A 146 9.35 -6.37 -14.41
CA ASP A 146 8.78 -6.94 -15.62
C ASP A 146 9.88 -7.56 -16.46
N ARG A 147 9.78 -8.87 -16.71
CA ARG A 147 10.75 -9.62 -17.53
C ARG A 147 10.89 -9.10 -18.96
N SER A 148 9.89 -8.36 -19.44
CA SER A 148 9.86 -7.77 -20.77
C SER A 148 10.12 -6.27 -20.81
N GLY A 149 10.29 -5.64 -19.64
CA GLY A 149 10.23 -4.18 -19.52
C GLY A 149 11.40 -3.55 -18.79
N GLY A 150 11.19 -3.09 -17.56
CA GLY A 150 12.10 -2.21 -16.87
C GLY A 150 13.03 -2.91 -15.90
N LEU A 151 12.56 -3.53 -14.87
CA LEU A 151 13.37 -4.25 -13.87
C LEU A 151 13.38 -5.75 -14.21
N ASP A 152 14.03 -6.10 -15.32
CA ASP A 152 13.98 -7.43 -15.94
C ASP A 152 15.09 -8.36 -15.45
N SER A 153 16.07 -7.85 -14.72
CA SER A 153 17.24 -8.58 -14.26
C SER A 153 17.71 -8.10 -12.88
N LYS A 154 18.49 -8.89 -12.19
CA LYS A 154 19.12 -8.51 -10.92
C LYS A 154 20.06 -7.31 -11.07
N GLU A 155 20.71 -7.18 -12.23
CA GLU A 155 21.53 -6.05 -12.59
C GLU A 155 20.68 -4.77 -12.69
N ALA A 156 19.53 -4.85 -13.34
CA ALA A 156 18.60 -3.70 -13.46
C ALA A 156 18.06 -3.25 -12.09
N PHE A 157 17.74 -4.17 -11.16
CA PHE A 157 17.37 -3.82 -9.80
C PHE A 157 18.51 -3.14 -9.05
N ALA A 158 19.72 -3.63 -9.16
CA ALA A 158 20.89 -3.07 -8.48
C ALA A 158 21.24 -1.67 -9.03
N ASP A 159 21.21 -1.49 -10.34
CA ASP A 159 21.42 -0.19 -10.99
C ASP A 159 20.34 0.83 -10.61
N PHE A 160 19.10 0.38 -10.47
CA PHE A 160 18.01 1.24 -10.01
C PHE A 160 18.17 1.62 -8.52
N ALA A 161 18.62 0.70 -7.68
CA ALA A 161 18.94 1.01 -6.29
C ALA A 161 20.05 2.07 -6.19
N GLU A 162 21.09 2.00 -7.04
CA GLU A 162 22.15 3.01 -7.10
C GLU A 162 21.63 4.38 -7.55
N GLN A 163 20.75 4.41 -8.56
CA GLN A 163 20.07 5.65 -8.96
C GLN A 163 19.26 6.26 -7.80
N CYS A 164 18.56 5.42 -7.02
CA CYS A 164 17.84 5.88 -5.82
C CYS A 164 18.80 6.45 -4.75
N TYR A 165 19.98 5.84 -4.59
CA TYR A 165 21.00 6.37 -3.70
C TYR A 165 21.49 7.75 -4.15
N ASP A 166 21.74 7.94 -5.45
CA ASP A 166 22.16 9.22 -6.03
C ASP A 166 21.08 10.31 -5.89
N LEU A 167 19.80 9.92 -5.92
CA LEU A 167 18.66 10.81 -5.61
C LEU A 167 18.55 11.20 -4.13
N GLY A 168 19.37 10.60 -3.26
CA GLY A 168 19.43 10.92 -1.84
C GLY A 168 18.75 9.93 -0.90
N TYR A 169 18.14 8.84 -1.39
CA TYR A 169 17.62 7.78 -0.53
C TYR A 169 18.75 7.02 0.16
N ARG A 170 18.49 6.55 1.37
CA ARG A 170 19.45 5.77 2.16
C ARG A 170 18.88 4.40 2.56
N ALA A 171 17.73 4.06 1.99
CA ALA A 171 17.09 2.77 2.15
C ALA A 171 16.34 2.40 0.87
N PHE A 172 16.30 1.11 0.54
CA PHE A 172 15.72 0.60 -0.69
C PHE A 172 14.97 -0.71 -0.43
N LYS A 173 13.72 -0.80 -0.90
CA LYS A 173 12.91 -2.02 -0.82
C LYS A 173 12.71 -2.61 -2.21
N VAL A 174 13.13 -3.85 -2.39
CA VAL A 174 12.91 -4.63 -3.59
C VAL A 174 11.53 -5.30 -3.50
N HIS A 175 10.72 -5.14 -4.55
CA HIS A 175 9.69 -6.10 -4.91
C HIS A 175 10.23 -6.89 -6.09
N GLY A 176 10.61 -8.12 -5.94
CA GLY A 176 11.24 -8.90 -7.00
C GLY A 176 10.34 -9.12 -8.22
N TRP A 177 10.36 -10.32 -8.76
CA TRP A 177 9.44 -10.68 -9.83
C TRP A 177 8.26 -11.47 -9.27
N ASN A 178 7.12 -11.42 -9.95
CA ASN A 178 5.91 -12.13 -9.51
C ASN A 178 5.74 -13.54 -10.08
N ASP A 179 6.83 -14.15 -10.52
CA ASP A 179 6.85 -15.55 -10.98
C ASP A 179 7.14 -16.55 -9.86
N GLY A 180 7.53 -16.08 -8.69
CA GLY A 180 7.77 -16.90 -7.50
C GLY A 180 8.97 -17.82 -7.61
N ASP A 181 9.96 -17.53 -8.46
CA ASP A 181 11.21 -18.29 -8.55
C ASP A 181 12.15 -17.92 -7.40
N ALA A 182 12.13 -18.74 -6.35
CA ALA A 182 12.93 -18.49 -5.15
C ALA A 182 14.45 -18.42 -5.41
N ARG A 183 14.96 -19.08 -6.45
CA ARG A 183 16.40 -19.06 -6.76
C ARG A 183 16.78 -17.74 -7.41
N GLU A 184 15.97 -17.25 -8.30
CA GLU A 184 16.19 -15.95 -8.94
C GLU A 184 16.02 -14.82 -7.94
N GLU A 185 14.98 -14.89 -7.07
CA GLU A 185 14.81 -13.91 -5.99
C GLU A 185 16.01 -13.87 -5.04
N ALA A 186 16.52 -15.02 -4.60
CA ALA A 186 17.72 -15.07 -3.77
C ALA A 186 18.94 -14.48 -4.50
N ALA A 187 19.11 -14.78 -5.79
CA ALA A 187 20.20 -14.22 -6.57
C ALA A 187 20.07 -12.70 -6.76
N ASN A 188 18.84 -12.19 -6.91
CA ASN A 188 18.54 -10.75 -6.96
C ASN A 188 18.90 -10.06 -5.63
N VAL A 189 18.43 -10.61 -4.51
CA VAL A 189 18.72 -10.13 -3.15
C VAL A 189 20.23 -9.99 -2.92
N LEU A 190 21.01 -11.02 -3.21
CA LEU A 190 22.45 -11.01 -3.02
C LEU A 190 23.16 -10.04 -3.97
N HIS A 191 22.66 -9.89 -5.21
CA HIS A 191 23.24 -8.98 -6.18
C HIS A 191 23.04 -7.51 -5.81
N VAL A 192 21.82 -7.14 -5.39
CA VAL A 192 21.52 -5.80 -4.89
C VAL A 192 22.32 -5.48 -3.63
N ALA A 193 22.42 -6.45 -2.69
CA ALA A 193 23.22 -6.26 -1.48
C ALA A 193 24.70 -6.02 -1.80
N LYS A 194 25.25 -6.75 -2.76
CA LYS A 194 26.65 -6.57 -3.20
C LYS A 194 26.92 -5.16 -3.75
N GLN A 195 25.95 -4.55 -4.44
CA GLN A 195 26.14 -3.25 -5.09
C GLN A 195 25.92 -2.06 -4.16
N VAL A 196 24.91 -2.13 -3.28
CA VAL A 196 24.50 -0.99 -2.47
C VAL A 196 24.36 -1.28 -0.97
N GLY A 197 24.58 -2.51 -0.52
CA GLY A 197 24.35 -2.88 0.88
C GLY A 197 25.26 -2.19 1.89
N ASP A 198 26.42 -1.69 1.46
CA ASP A 198 27.31 -0.87 2.27
C ASP A 198 26.87 0.60 2.41
N LYS A 199 25.94 1.05 1.56
CA LYS A 199 25.48 2.44 1.45
C LYS A 199 24.01 2.60 1.86
N MET A 200 23.20 1.57 1.73
CA MET A 200 21.75 1.62 1.91
C MET A 200 21.25 0.51 2.84
N THR A 201 20.25 0.84 3.64
CA THR A 201 19.45 -0.18 4.33
C THR A 201 18.55 -0.87 3.32
N LEU A 202 18.64 -2.20 3.23
CA LEU A 202 17.90 -3.00 2.25
C LEU A 202 16.70 -3.71 2.87
N MET A 203 15.63 -3.83 2.13
CA MET A 203 14.42 -4.56 2.47
C MET A 203 13.94 -5.35 1.26
N LEU A 204 13.30 -6.48 1.52
CA LEU A 204 12.65 -7.30 0.50
C LEU A 204 11.18 -7.52 0.84
N ASP A 205 10.34 -7.43 -0.18
CA ASP A 205 8.92 -7.68 -0.12
C ASP A 205 8.48 -8.47 -1.37
N PRO A 206 8.42 -9.80 -1.30
CA PRO A 206 7.93 -10.61 -2.41
C PRO A 206 6.42 -10.51 -2.66
N ALA A 207 5.68 -9.83 -1.80
CA ALA A 207 4.23 -9.63 -1.92
C ALA A 207 3.44 -10.96 -2.06
N CYS A 208 3.75 -11.94 -1.23
CA CYS A 208 3.15 -13.28 -1.18
C CYS A 208 3.34 -14.13 -2.45
N GLU A 209 4.35 -13.85 -3.27
CA GLU A 209 4.58 -14.57 -4.53
C GLU A 209 5.31 -15.91 -4.36
N LEU A 210 6.05 -16.12 -3.28
CA LEU A 210 6.71 -17.39 -3.03
C LEU A 210 5.68 -18.45 -2.64
N ARG A 211 5.78 -19.62 -3.25
CA ARG A 211 4.70 -20.63 -3.23
C ARG A 211 4.71 -21.53 -2.01
N THR A 212 5.86 -21.70 -1.35
CA THR A 212 6.00 -22.60 -0.21
C THR A 212 6.82 -21.99 0.91
N PHE A 213 6.62 -22.50 2.12
CA PHE A 213 7.46 -22.16 3.26
C PHE A 213 8.96 -22.43 3.00
N ALA A 214 9.28 -23.50 2.26
CA ALA A 214 10.66 -23.83 1.92
C ALA A 214 11.29 -22.77 1.00
N ASP A 215 10.54 -22.25 0.03
CA ASP A 215 10.99 -21.16 -0.84
C ASP A 215 11.21 -19.88 -0.03
N ALA A 216 10.26 -19.57 0.87
CA ALA A 216 10.39 -18.42 1.75
C ALA A 216 11.63 -18.49 2.65
N VAL A 217 11.91 -19.66 3.23
CA VAL A 217 13.14 -19.88 4.03
C VAL A 217 14.40 -19.76 3.17
N TYR A 218 14.37 -20.30 1.95
CA TYR A 218 15.51 -20.22 1.03
C TYR A 218 15.89 -18.77 0.70
N VAL A 219 14.89 -17.94 0.36
CA VAL A 219 15.09 -16.51 0.10
C VAL A 219 15.46 -15.75 1.38
N GLY A 220 14.87 -16.12 2.53
CA GLY A 220 15.21 -15.55 3.83
C GLY A 220 16.69 -15.72 4.19
N HIS A 221 17.30 -16.89 3.89
CA HIS A 221 18.74 -17.08 4.08
C HIS A 221 19.57 -16.14 3.19
N ALA A 222 19.14 -15.84 1.97
CA ALA A 222 19.80 -14.84 1.13
C ALA A 222 19.66 -13.43 1.71
N CYS A 223 18.51 -13.10 2.31
CA CYS A 223 18.32 -11.84 3.02
C CYS A 223 19.27 -11.72 4.23
N ASP A 224 19.43 -12.78 5.02
CA ASP A 224 20.38 -12.82 6.14
C ASP A 224 21.83 -12.62 5.66
N GLU A 225 22.23 -13.33 4.60
CA GLU A 225 23.56 -13.19 4.00
C GLU A 225 23.78 -11.79 3.43
N GLY A 226 22.77 -11.21 2.78
CA GLY A 226 22.81 -9.86 2.20
C GLY A 226 22.65 -8.73 3.23
N GLY A 227 22.39 -9.04 4.51
CA GLY A 227 22.21 -8.06 5.58
C GLY A 227 20.94 -7.21 5.44
N TYR A 228 19.86 -7.77 4.93
CA TYR A 228 18.59 -7.11 4.78
C TYR A 228 17.97 -6.77 6.14
N PHE A 229 17.37 -5.59 6.26
CA PHE A 229 16.80 -5.10 7.51
C PHE A 229 15.45 -5.77 7.83
N TRP A 230 14.62 -6.03 6.82
CA TRP A 230 13.43 -6.85 6.96
C TRP A 230 13.11 -7.65 5.69
N TYR A 231 12.29 -8.65 5.88
CA TYR A 231 11.73 -9.52 4.87
C TYR A 231 10.22 -9.59 5.08
N GLU A 232 9.43 -9.04 4.16
CA GLU A 232 8.01 -8.76 4.25
C GLU A 232 7.23 -9.74 3.39
N ASP A 233 6.08 -10.19 3.85
CA ASP A 233 5.08 -10.96 3.11
C ASP A 233 5.64 -12.00 2.11
N PRO A 234 6.43 -13.01 2.56
CA PRO A 234 7.12 -13.90 1.63
C PRO A 234 6.20 -14.86 0.88
N TYR A 235 5.08 -15.32 1.49
CA TYR A 235 4.14 -16.28 0.90
C TYR A 235 2.75 -16.21 1.54
#